data_9f201bfb4ee85807a16116622c5e5d3e
#
_entry.id   9f201bfb4ee85807a16116622c5e5d3e
#
_cell.length_a   1.000
_cell.length_b   1.000
_cell.length_c   1.000
_cell.angle_alpha   90.00
_cell.angle_beta   90.00
_cell.angle_gamma   90.00
#
_symmetry.space_group_name_H-M   'P 1'
#
loop_
_entity.id
_entity.type
_entity.pdbx_description
1 polymer ?
#
loop_
_entity_poly.entity_id
_entity_poly.type
_entity_poly.pdbx_seq_one_letter_code
_entity_poly.pdbx_strand_id
1 'polypeptide(L)'
;MGKTTGFKEFKRVVEPYRPAKERVLDFKEIYTEHDENNLGTQASRCMDCGVPFCQSNEGCPVYNLIPEWNDLVYQNRWEEAFERLIKTNNFPEITGRVCPAVCEGACVLGITETPVAIKNLECAISDKGLENGWFKATPPKNRSGKKVAIIGSGPAGLSAAQELNYAGHTVSVYERDDRIGGLMMY
;
A
#
# COMPACT_ATOMS: atom_id res chain seq x y z
N MET A 1 -16.97 1.22 7.57
CA MET A 1 -17.75 0.93 6.33
C MET A 1 -17.87 2.22 5.54
N GLY A 2 -17.44 2.24 4.28
CA GLY A 2 -17.63 3.37 3.40
C GLY A 2 -19.12 3.74 3.26
N LYS A 3 -19.53 4.32 2.17
CA LYS A 3 -20.96 4.59 1.94
C LYS A 3 -21.66 3.29 1.57
N THR A 4 -22.71 2.89 2.28
CA THR A 4 -23.44 1.63 2.05
C THR A 4 -23.95 1.42 0.63
N THR A 5 -24.15 2.50 -0.11
CA THR A 5 -24.63 2.52 -1.50
C THR A 5 -23.57 3.04 -2.49
N GLY A 6 -22.36 3.35 -2.03
CA GLY A 6 -21.32 3.99 -2.84
C GLY A 6 -20.97 3.21 -4.12
N PHE A 7 -20.93 1.89 -4.04
CA PHE A 7 -20.66 1.04 -5.18
C PHE A 7 -21.76 1.06 -6.26
N LYS A 8 -23.00 1.43 -5.89
CA LYS A 8 -24.13 1.59 -6.82
C LYS A 8 -24.20 2.99 -7.43
N GLU A 9 -23.73 3.99 -6.68
CA GLU A 9 -23.83 5.40 -7.06
C GLU A 9 -22.66 5.86 -7.93
N PHE A 10 -21.48 5.33 -7.66
CA PHE A 10 -20.25 5.79 -8.28
C PHE A 10 -19.61 4.69 -9.15
N LYS A 11 -19.20 5.06 -10.35
CA LYS A 11 -18.42 4.18 -11.23
C LYS A 11 -16.96 4.15 -10.76
N ARG A 12 -16.26 3.07 -11.10
CA ARG A 12 -14.83 2.98 -10.88
C ARG A 12 -14.10 4.00 -11.76
N VAL A 13 -13.28 4.83 -11.13
CA VAL A 13 -12.32 5.72 -11.77
C VAL A 13 -10.95 5.47 -11.16
N VAL A 14 -9.94 5.30 -11.97
CA VAL A 14 -8.55 5.15 -11.55
C VAL A 14 -7.76 6.37 -12.00
N GLU A 15 -6.76 6.73 -11.22
CA GLU A 15 -5.84 7.81 -11.63
C GLU A 15 -5.13 7.41 -12.92
N PRO A 16 -5.16 8.26 -13.94
CA PRO A 16 -4.56 7.94 -15.22
C PRO A 16 -3.04 7.97 -15.15
N TYR A 17 -2.41 7.23 -16.03
CA TYR A 17 -0.98 7.37 -16.28
C TYR A 17 -0.73 8.62 -17.15
N ARG A 18 0.40 9.25 -16.94
CA ARG A 18 0.93 10.24 -17.88
C ARG A 18 1.03 9.60 -19.28
N PRO A 19 0.85 10.38 -20.38
CA PRO A 19 0.93 9.86 -21.73
C PRO A 19 2.23 9.08 -21.99
N ALA A 20 2.13 7.91 -22.62
CA ALA A 20 3.29 7.02 -22.82
C ALA A 20 4.45 7.73 -23.57
N LYS A 21 4.13 8.60 -24.52
CA LYS A 21 5.12 9.39 -25.28
C LYS A 21 5.94 10.35 -24.41
N GLU A 22 5.38 10.82 -23.31
CA GLU A 22 6.07 11.68 -22.34
C GLU A 22 6.90 10.85 -21.37
N ARG A 23 6.34 9.73 -20.90
CA ARG A 23 7.01 8.86 -19.92
C ARG A 23 8.30 8.21 -20.41
N VAL A 24 8.46 8.03 -21.73
CA VAL A 24 9.70 7.47 -22.30
C VAL A 24 10.84 8.48 -22.38
N LEU A 25 10.58 9.75 -22.10
CA LEU A 25 11.57 10.82 -22.16
C LEU A 25 12.18 11.17 -20.79
N ASP A 26 11.63 10.62 -19.70
CA ASP A 26 12.10 10.92 -18.34
C ASP A 26 11.91 9.74 -17.39
N PHE A 27 12.38 9.89 -16.14
CA PHE A 27 12.23 8.94 -15.03
C PHE A 27 11.31 9.49 -13.92
N LYS A 28 10.39 10.40 -14.28
CA LYS A 28 9.44 10.97 -13.33
C LYS A 28 8.30 10.00 -13.04
N GLU A 29 7.47 10.40 -12.06
CA GLU A 29 6.25 9.67 -11.69
C GLU A 29 5.41 9.28 -12.92
N ILE A 30 4.89 8.07 -12.91
CA ILE A 30 4.08 7.52 -14.00
C ILE A 30 2.60 7.92 -13.90
N TYR A 31 2.10 8.18 -12.70
CA TYR A 31 0.74 8.65 -12.46
C TYR A 31 0.63 10.17 -12.66
N THR A 32 -0.57 10.63 -12.92
CA THR A 32 -0.94 12.04 -12.75
C THR A 32 -1.16 12.34 -11.27
N GLU A 33 -1.28 13.61 -10.91
CA GLU A 33 -1.59 14.01 -9.54
C GLU A 33 -2.92 13.40 -9.06
N HIS A 34 -2.98 13.05 -7.78
CA HIS A 34 -4.16 12.48 -7.16
C HIS A 34 -5.26 13.53 -6.96
N ASP A 35 -6.49 13.19 -7.38
CA ASP A 35 -7.69 13.96 -7.03
C ASP A 35 -8.31 13.39 -5.73
N GLU A 36 -8.14 14.11 -4.63
CA GLU A 36 -8.66 13.69 -3.32
C GLU A 36 -10.17 13.46 -3.30
N ASN A 37 -10.95 14.26 -4.03
CA ASN A 37 -12.39 14.08 -4.11
C ASN A 37 -12.74 12.76 -4.83
N ASN A 38 -12.00 12.48 -5.90
CA ASN A 38 -12.15 11.20 -6.59
C ASN A 38 -11.76 10.04 -5.69
N LEU A 39 -10.63 10.14 -4.98
CA LEU A 39 -10.16 9.08 -4.07
C LEU A 39 -11.17 8.78 -2.96
N GLY A 40 -11.73 9.79 -2.30
CA GLY A 40 -12.79 9.61 -1.31
C GLY A 40 -14.02 8.92 -1.90
N THR A 41 -14.41 9.31 -3.13
CA THR A 41 -15.49 8.67 -3.88
C THR A 41 -15.16 7.21 -4.20
N GLN A 42 -13.94 6.90 -4.66
CA GLN A 42 -13.53 5.54 -4.95
C GLN A 42 -13.45 4.66 -3.70
N ALA A 43 -12.98 5.20 -2.59
CA ALA A 43 -12.95 4.53 -1.29
C ALA A 43 -14.36 4.17 -0.81
N SER A 44 -15.34 5.05 -1.04
CA SER A 44 -16.76 4.81 -0.68
C SER A 44 -17.37 3.60 -1.37
N ARG A 45 -16.78 3.12 -2.48
CA ARG A 45 -17.27 1.94 -3.22
C ARG A 45 -17.00 0.63 -2.49
N CYS A 46 -16.16 0.62 -1.46
CA CYS A 46 -15.92 -0.56 -0.65
C CYS A 46 -17.17 -0.94 0.15
N MET A 47 -17.68 -2.14 -0.07
CA MET A 47 -18.89 -2.65 0.61
C MET A 47 -18.64 -3.10 2.03
N ASP A 48 -17.36 -3.23 2.45
CA ASP A 48 -16.97 -3.89 3.70
C ASP A 48 -17.72 -5.22 3.87
N CYS A 49 -17.48 -6.13 2.94
CA CYS A 49 -18.33 -7.31 2.70
C CYS A 49 -18.27 -8.39 3.79
N GLY A 50 -17.65 -8.14 4.95
CA GLY A 50 -17.58 -9.04 6.11
C GLY A 50 -16.62 -10.22 5.95
N VAL A 51 -16.54 -10.83 4.77
CA VAL A 51 -15.52 -11.81 4.37
C VAL A 51 -14.74 -11.22 3.22
N PRO A 52 -13.73 -10.39 3.51
CA PRO A 52 -13.01 -9.63 2.49
C PRO A 52 -11.96 -10.49 1.80
N PHE A 53 -12.30 -11.15 0.70
CA PHE A 53 -11.36 -11.92 -0.12
C PHE A 53 -10.17 -11.08 -0.57
N CYS A 54 -10.34 -9.76 -0.73
CA CYS A 54 -9.25 -8.86 -1.09
C CYS A 54 -8.08 -8.87 -0.10
N GLN A 55 -8.32 -9.19 1.18
CA GLN A 55 -7.29 -9.30 2.23
C GLN A 55 -7.07 -10.74 2.70
N SER A 56 -7.32 -11.71 1.85
CA SER A 56 -7.13 -13.14 2.13
C SER A 56 -6.06 -13.77 1.25
N ASN A 57 -5.87 -15.07 1.35
CA ASN A 57 -4.95 -15.84 0.48
C ASN A 57 -5.29 -15.73 -1.01
N GLU A 58 -6.54 -15.52 -1.35
CA GLU A 58 -7.02 -15.32 -2.72
C GLU A 58 -6.78 -13.90 -3.23
N GLY A 59 -6.44 -12.98 -2.34
CA GLY A 59 -6.22 -11.56 -2.62
C GLY A 59 -4.81 -11.09 -2.28
N CYS A 60 -4.71 -10.16 -1.32
CA CYS A 60 -3.44 -9.56 -0.94
C CYS A 60 -2.55 -10.53 -0.14
N PRO A 61 -1.36 -10.92 -0.64
CA PRO A 61 -0.50 -11.90 0.02
C PRO A 61 0.11 -11.39 1.34
N VAL A 62 0.07 -10.09 1.61
CA VAL A 62 0.48 -9.49 2.90
C VAL A 62 -0.71 -9.15 3.80
N TYR A 63 -1.90 -9.57 3.41
CA TYR A 63 -3.14 -9.39 4.18
C TYR A 63 -3.43 -7.94 4.54
N ASN A 64 -3.24 -7.04 3.59
CA ASN A 64 -3.51 -5.62 3.77
C ASN A 64 -4.94 -5.38 4.27
N LEU A 65 -5.10 -4.49 5.25
CA LEU A 65 -6.38 -4.16 5.90
C LEU A 65 -7.26 -3.25 5.02
N ILE A 66 -7.56 -3.75 3.82
CA ILE A 66 -8.14 -2.99 2.70
C ILE A 66 -9.50 -2.34 3.05
N PRO A 67 -10.48 -3.05 3.62
CA PRO A 67 -11.75 -2.42 3.98
C PRO A 67 -11.60 -1.30 5.03
N GLU A 68 -10.68 -1.48 6.00
CA GLU A 68 -10.46 -0.50 7.05
C GLU A 68 -9.90 0.81 6.49
N TRP A 69 -8.86 0.75 5.68
CA TRP A 69 -8.30 1.99 5.12
C TRP A 69 -9.24 2.65 4.10
N ASN A 70 -10.03 1.88 3.36
CA ASN A 70 -11.03 2.44 2.46
C ASN A 70 -12.07 3.26 3.23
N ASP A 71 -12.53 2.76 4.37
CA ASP A 71 -13.44 3.49 5.24
C ASP A 71 -12.82 4.78 5.77
N LEU A 72 -11.56 4.70 6.20
CA LEU A 72 -10.83 5.85 6.72
C LEU A 72 -10.60 6.94 5.65
N VAL A 73 -10.24 6.54 4.41
CA VAL A 73 -10.11 7.47 3.29
C VAL A 73 -11.46 8.13 2.96
N TYR A 74 -12.53 7.35 2.93
CA TYR A 74 -13.88 7.90 2.73
C TYR A 74 -14.27 8.93 3.79
N GLN A 75 -13.83 8.73 5.04
CA GLN A 75 -14.04 9.65 6.15
C GLN A 75 -13.03 10.81 6.19
N ASN A 76 -12.16 10.93 5.20
CA ASN A 76 -11.05 11.90 5.15
C ASN A 76 -10.06 11.79 6.31
N ARG A 77 -9.90 10.57 6.87
CA ARG A 77 -8.98 10.25 7.98
C ARG A 77 -7.69 9.62 7.44
N TRP A 78 -6.93 10.40 6.68
CA TRP A 78 -5.80 9.92 5.91
C TRP A 78 -4.64 9.39 6.74
N GLU A 79 -4.28 10.07 7.85
CA GLU A 79 -3.21 9.62 8.74
C GLU A 79 -3.52 8.24 9.33
N GLU A 80 -4.75 8.02 9.75
CA GLU A 80 -5.17 6.72 10.27
C GLU A 80 -5.25 5.64 9.17
N ALA A 81 -5.63 6.03 7.95
CA ALA A 81 -5.55 5.12 6.79
C ALA A 81 -4.10 4.71 6.50
N PHE A 82 -3.17 5.65 6.58
CA PHE A 82 -1.74 5.38 6.46
C PHE A 82 -1.24 4.44 7.57
N GLU A 83 -1.61 4.67 8.82
CA GLU A 83 -1.25 3.78 9.93
C GLU A 83 -1.77 2.34 9.73
N ARG A 84 -2.96 2.19 9.13
CA ARG A 84 -3.51 0.89 8.78
C ARG A 84 -2.74 0.23 7.64
N LEU A 85 -2.33 1.00 6.65
CA LEU A 85 -1.57 0.50 5.50
C LEU A 85 -0.19 0.00 5.91
N ILE A 86 0.58 0.80 6.64
CA ILE A 86 1.94 0.43 7.07
C ILE A 86 1.99 -0.70 8.11
N LYS A 87 0.85 -1.04 8.71
CA LYS A 87 0.77 -2.16 9.67
C LYS A 87 1.06 -3.51 9.03
N THR A 88 0.77 -3.66 7.75
CA THR A 88 0.91 -4.92 7.01
C THR A 88 1.82 -4.79 5.79
N ASN A 89 2.10 -3.58 5.34
CA ASN A 89 2.90 -3.31 4.15
C ASN A 89 4.07 -2.36 4.47
N ASN A 90 5.30 -2.86 4.31
CA ASN A 90 6.51 -2.09 4.62
C ASN A 90 6.91 -1.10 3.51
N PHE A 91 6.41 -1.30 2.27
CA PHE A 91 6.77 -0.50 1.08
C PHE A 91 5.54 -0.14 0.25
N PRO A 92 4.54 0.55 0.83
CA PRO A 92 3.31 0.86 0.12
C PRO A 92 3.52 1.81 -1.06
N GLU A 93 4.56 2.66 -1.02
CA GLU A 93 4.97 3.53 -2.13
C GLU A 93 5.44 2.76 -3.36
N ILE A 94 6.03 1.58 -3.15
CA ILE A 94 6.48 0.71 -4.24
C ILE A 94 5.31 -0.17 -4.71
N THR A 95 4.64 -0.85 -3.78
CA THR A 95 3.54 -1.76 -4.12
C THR A 95 2.37 -1.03 -4.76
N GLY A 96 2.04 0.19 -4.34
CA GLY A 96 1.03 1.04 -4.96
C GLY A 96 1.30 1.32 -6.44
N ARG A 97 2.55 1.19 -6.89
CA ARG A 97 2.96 1.41 -8.29
C ARG A 97 3.13 0.12 -9.07
N VAL A 98 3.82 -0.87 -8.52
CA VAL A 98 4.25 -2.05 -9.31
C VAL A 98 3.43 -3.31 -9.05
N CYS A 99 2.62 -3.37 -7.99
CA CYS A 99 1.80 -4.53 -7.67
C CYS A 99 0.78 -4.82 -8.79
N PRO A 100 0.57 -6.09 -9.18
CA PRO A 100 -0.45 -6.47 -10.14
C PRO A 100 -1.89 -6.35 -9.60
N ALA A 101 -2.05 -5.98 -8.34
CA ALA A 101 -3.34 -5.75 -7.67
C ALA A 101 -4.28 -6.97 -7.70
N VAL A 102 -3.76 -8.14 -7.34
CA VAL A 102 -4.57 -9.37 -7.24
C VAL A 102 -5.75 -9.23 -6.28
N CYS A 103 -5.64 -8.33 -5.30
CA CYS A 103 -6.72 -7.96 -4.40
C CYS A 103 -7.94 -7.34 -5.12
N GLU A 104 -7.73 -6.63 -6.23
CA GLU A 104 -8.84 -6.11 -7.05
C GLU A 104 -9.56 -7.25 -7.77
N GLY A 105 -8.82 -8.26 -8.28
CA GLY A 105 -9.39 -9.46 -8.86
C GLY A 105 -10.21 -10.29 -7.86
N ALA A 106 -9.79 -10.29 -6.60
CA ALA A 106 -10.47 -10.98 -5.49
C ALA A 106 -11.60 -10.14 -4.85
N CYS A 107 -11.79 -8.90 -5.27
CA CYS A 107 -12.82 -8.03 -4.72
C CYS A 107 -14.22 -8.56 -5.06
N VAL A 108 -15.04 -8.84 -4.02
CA VAL A 108 -16.41 -9.37 -4.18
C VAL A 108 -17.28 -8.48 -5.07
N LEU A 109 -17.07 -7.16 -5.05
CA LEU A 109 -17.78 -6.25 -5.94
C LEU A 109 -17.54 -6.59 -7.42
N GLY A 110 -16.40 -7.19 -7.76
CA GLY A 110 -16.05 -7.62 -9.11
C GLY A 110 -16.97 -8.70 -9.70
N ILE A 111 -17.84 -9.32 -8.91
CA ILE A 111 -18.81 -10.33 -9.37
C ILE A 111 -19.95 -9.66 -10.16
N THR A 112 -20.38 -8.49 -9.74
CA THR A 112 -21.55 -7.80 -10.29
C THR A 112 -21.24 -6.45 -10.93
N GLU A 113 -20.12 -5.83 -10.52
CA GLU A 113 -19.68 -4.51 -10.92
C GLU A 113 -18.17 -4.50 -11.15
N THR A 114 -17.59 -3.35 -11.47
CA THR A 114 -16.12 -3.20 -11.49
C THR A 114 -15.58 -3.12 -10.05
N PRO A 115 -14.47 -3.81 -9.72
CA PRO A 115 -13.92 -3.86 -8.37
C PRO A 115 -13.51 -2.46 -7.86
N VAL A 116 -13.28 -2.34 -6.56
CA VAL A 116 -12.72 -1.14 -5.94
C VAL A 116 -11.32 -0.87 -6.52
N ALA A 117 -10.95 0.40 -6.70
CA ALA A 117 -9.62 0.83 -7.17
C ALA A 117 -8.59 0.77 -6.03
N ILE A 118 -8.34 -0.43 -5.49
CA ILE A 118 -7.57 -0.67 -4.26
C ILE A 118 -6.14 -0.16 -4.40
N LYS A 119 -5.48 -0.50 -5.50
CA LYS A 119 -4.09 -0.12 -5.74
C LYS A 119 -3.91 1.41 -5.85
N ASN A 120 -4.85 2.11 -6.48
CA ASN A 120 -4.82 3.57 -6.53
C ASN A 120 -4.95 4.20 -5.14
N LEU A 121 -5.85 3.67 -4.32
CA LEU A 121 -6.04 4.13 -2.95
C LEU A 121 -4.78 3.87 -2.10
N GLU A 122 -4.19 2.68 -2.22
CA GLU A 122 -2.92 2.35 -1.56
C GLU A 122 -1.81 3.33 -1.94
N CYS A 123 -1.64 3.61 -3.24
CA CYS A 123 -0.67 4.56 -3.75
C CYS A 123 -0.89 5.96 -3.15
N ALA A 124 -2.11 6.46 -3.22
CA ALA A 124 -2.46 7.79 -2.72
C ALA A 124 -2.29 7.93 -1.20
N ILE A 125 -2.65 6.90 -0.42
CA ILE A 125 -2.43 6.89 1.04
C ILE A 125 -0.93 6.98 1.35
N SER A 126 -0.11 6.22 0.62
CA SER A 126 1.34 6.22 0.78
C SER A 126 1.97 7.55 0.41
N ASP A 127 1.60 8.12 -0.75
CA ASP A 127 2.12 9.41 -1.22
C ASP A 127 1.77 10.52 -0.23
N LYS A 128 0.54 10.54 0.25
CA LYS A 128 0.12 11.47 1.30
C LYS A 128 0.90 11.28 2.60
N GLY A 129 1.25 10.04 2.93
CA GLY A 129 2.13 9.72 4.06
C GLY A 129 3.54 10.27 3.91
N LEU A 130 4.10 10.23 2.69
CA LEU A 130 5.39 10.84 2.36
C LEU A 130 5.34 12.36 2.45
N GLU A 131 4.36 12.98 1.82
CA GLU A 131 4.17 14.44 1.79
C GLU A 131 4.01 15.04 3.18
N ASN A 132 3.29 14.36 4.07
CA ASN A 132 3.04 14.83 5.43
C ASN A 132 4.07 14.34 6.45
N GLY A 133 5.09 13.57 6.04
CA GLY A 133 6.15 13.10 6.91
C GLY A 133 5.66 12.08 7.97
N TRP A 134 4.66 11.27 7.65
CA TRP A 134 4.13 10.24 8.57
C TRP A 134 5.00 9.00 8.65
N PHE A 135 5.89 8.76 7.68
CA PHE A 135 6.91 7.74 7.78
C PHE A 135 7.93 8.10 8.86
N LYS A 136 7.81 7.52 10.02
CA LYS A 136 8.68 7.80 11.18
C LYS A 136 9.39 6.53 11.62
N ALA A 137 10.66 6.67 11.98
CA ALA A 137 11.37 5.58 12.64
C ALA A 137 10.75 5.28 14.01
N THR A 138 10.38 4.05 14.26
CA THR A 138 9.78 3.57 15.50
C THR A 138 10.66 2.48 16.13
N PRO A 139 11.82 2.85 16.71
CA PRO A 139 12.70 1.86 17.34
C PRO A 139 12.00 1.19 18.53
N PRO A 140 12.24 -0.11 18.75
CA PRO A 140 11.64 -0.83 19.86
C PRO A 140 12.12 -0.27 21.21
N LYS A 141 11.23 -0.19 22.18
CA LYS A 141 11.56 0.28 23.55
C LYS A 141 12.54 -0.65 24.26
N ASN A 142 12.42 -1.96 24.03
CA ASN A 142 13.24 -2.99 24.66
C ASN A 142 13.88 -3.88 23.60
N ARG A 143 15.15 -4.25 23.85
CA ARG A 143 15.88 -5.22 23.00
C ARG A 143 15.81 -6.62 23.58
N SER A 144 15.60 -7.61 22.72
CA SER A 144 15.49 -9.03 23.09
C SER A 144 16.84 -9.70 23.42
N GLY A 145 17.95 -9.04 23.11
CA GLY A 145 19.30 -9.60 23.18
C GLY A 145 19.66 -10.54 22.02
N LYS A 146 18.71 -10.92 21.18
CA LYS A 146 18.97 -11.75 19.99
C LYS A 146 19.53 -10.93 18.84
N LYS A 147 20.46 -11.52 18.10
CA LYS A 147 21.07 -10.94 16.88
C LYS A 147 20.63 -11.75 15.67
N VAL A 148 20.22 -11.09 14.62
CA VAL A 148 19.78 -11.69 13.37
C VAL A 148 20.58 -11.11 12.21
N ALA A 149 21.08 -11.95 11.33
CA ALA A 149 21.72 -11.57 10.08
C ALA A 149 20.74 -11.82 8.92
N ILE A 150 20.61 -10.82 8.05
CA ILE A 150 19.80 -10.91 6.83
C ILE A 150 20.75 -10.75 5.65
N ILE A 151 20.67 -11.66 4.71
CA ILE A 151 21.50 -11.66 3.51
C ILE A 151 20.68 -11.15 2.34
N GLY A 152 21.06 -10.00 1.83
CA GLY A 152 20.38 -9.25 0.78
C GLY A 152 19.45 -8.14 1.33
N SER A 153 19.49 -6.99 0.67
CA SER A 153 18.74 -5.79 1.02
C SER A 153 17.64 -5.45 0.01
N GLY A 154 17.15 -6.42 -0.74
CA GLY A 154 15.95 -6.26 -1.55
C GLY A 154 14.70 -6.07 -0.68
N PRO A 155 13.51 -5.85 -1.28
CA PRO A 155 12.28 -5.57 -0.53
C PRO A 155 11.98 -6.63 0.53
N ALA A 156 12.17 -7.91 0.23
CA ALA A 156 11.96 -8.99 1.19
C ALA A 156 12.92 -8.91 2.40
N GLY A 157 14.21 -8.67 2.14
CA GLY A 157 15.23 -8.54 3.20
C GLY A 157 14.99 -7.32 4.08
N LEU A 158 14.66 -6.19 3.49
CA LEU A 158 14.38 -4.95 4.22
C LEU A 158 13.07 -5.04 5.03
N SER A 159 12.01 -5.67 4.48
CA SER A 159 10.78 -5.93 5.23
C SER A 159 11.06 -6.82 6.45
N ALA A 160 11.77 -7.93 6.25
CA ALA A 160 12.16 -8.81 7.35
C ALA A 160 13.02 -8.07 8.40
N ALA A 161 13.93 -7.19 7.95
CA ALA A 161 14.75 -6.39 8.85
C ALA A 161 13.91 -5.46 9.72
N GLN A 162 12.94 -4.79 9.12
CA GLN A 162 12.04 -3.89 9.83
C GLN A 162 11.21 -4.62 10.86
N GLU A 163 10.54 -5.71 10.48
CA GLU A 163 9.70 -6.51 11.36
C GLU A 163 10.49 -7.11 12.54
N LEU A 164 11.66 -7.68 12.27
CA LEU A 164 12.52 -8.23 13.31
C LEU A 164 13.07 -7.14 14.24
N ASN A 165 13.35 -5.95 13.70
CA ASN A 165 13.75 -4.81 14.52
C ASN A 165 12.60 -4.34 15.40
N TYR A 166 11.36 -4.27 14.89
CA TYR A 166 10.16 -3.96 15.69
C TYR A 166 9.94 -4.98 16.81
N ALA A 167 10.21 -6.26 16.53
CA ALA A 167 10.17 -7.33 17.54
C ALA A 167 11.30 -7.23 18.59
N GLY A 168 12.17 -6.23 18.50
CA GLY A 168 13.24 -5.97 19.46
C GLY A 168 14.56 -6.65 19.19
N HIS A 169 14.72 -7.34 18.06
CA HIS A 169 15.99 -7.98 17.73
C HIS A 169 17.02 -6.97 17.21
N THR A 170 18.30 -7.26 17.38
CA THR A 170 19.38 -6.53 16.74
C THR A 170 19.59 -7.15 15.36
N VAL A 171 19.32 -6.37 14.30
CA VAL A 171 19.37 -6.87 12.93
C VAL A 171 20.55 -6.28 12.20
N SER A 172 21.30 -7.11 11.48
CA SER A 172 22.37 -6.71 10.55
C SER A 172 21.98 -7.19 9.16
N VAL A 173 21.91 -6.26 8.20
CA VAL A 173 21.65 -6.57 6.80
C VAL A 173 22.97 -6.54 6.03
N TYR A 174 23.24 -7.59 5.27
CA TYR A 174 24.44 -7.72 4.43
C TYR A 174 24.02 -7.64 2.97
N GLU A 175 24.58 -6.68 2.26
CA GLU A 175 24.36 -6.46 0.83
C GLU A 175 25.69 -6.63 0.08
N ARG A 176 25.65 -7.27 -1.09
CA ARG A 176 26.83 -7.44 -1.93
C ARG A 176 27.07 -6.25 -2.85
N ASP A 177 26.00 -5.54 -3.21
CA ASP A 177 26.06 -4.39 -4.11
C ASP A 177 26.36 -3.11 -3.32
N ASP A 178 26.70 -2.04 -4.00
CA ASP A 178 27.09 -0.75 -3.39
C ASP A 178 25.89 0.04 -2.83
N ARG A 179 24.67 -0.42 -3.10
CA ARG A 179 23.42 0.22 -2.67
C ARG A 179 22.44 -0.79 -2.10
N ILE A 180 21.71 -0.37 -1.08
CA ILE A 180 20.58 -1.13 -0.55
C ILE A 180 19.32 -0.91 -1.41
N GLY A 181 18.40 -1.88 -1.41
CA GLY A 181 17.10 -1.76 -2.07
C GLY A 181 16.83 -2.83 -3.13
N GLY A 182 17.88 -3.44 -3.69
CA GLY A 182 17.71 -4.43 -4.76
C GLY A 182 16.92 -3.87 -5.93
N LEU A 183 15.91 -4.59 -6.43
CA LEU A 183 15.09 -4.15 -7.57
C LEU A 183 14.31 -2.84 -7.35
N MET A 184 14.21 -2.33 -6.13
CA MET A 184 13.63 -1.01 -5.88
C MET A 184 14.56 0.14 -6.34
N MET A 185 15.82 -0.17 -6.67
CA MET A 185 16.84 0.81 -7.07
C MET A 185 17.16 0.81 -8.57
N TYR A 186 16.61 -0.15 -9.34
CA TYR A 186 16.97 -0.34 -10.75
C TYR A 186 15.77 -0.26 -11.68
#